data_eb70950643ccd7859ae6c8ba405f0860
#
_entry.id   eb70950643ccd7859ae6c8ba405f0860
#
_cell.length_a   1.000
_cell.length_b   1.000
_cell.length_c   1.000
_cell.angle_alpha   90.00
_cell.angle_beta   90.00
_cell.angle_gamma   90.00
#
_symmetry.space_group_name_H-M   'P 1'
#
loop_
_entity.id
_entity.type
_entity.pdbx_description
1 polymer ?
#
loop_
_entity_poly.entity_id
_entity_poly.type
_entity_poly.pdbx_seq_one_letter_code
_entity_poly.pdbx_strand_id
1 'polypeptide(L)'
;MINNLQPEFSFCYWYKQFIKCSLVATIIEIPDEILKYLEYDMFLLPSEAIKHNSSDNEWNDSSLQNDEDSEYQPSFPEFSKSIQDVIDEYGSVFIKSNWSSPCDATWVAPTKSLKCKTLEEVYLLLKSSDRIANDLSVLKRWSDRENYPRPCLVLKQWQDINPCAEYRCFVIDDELVGISQRDMSQYYTYNELEKYNIKADIEKLFIEKIKGNFSLTSYSFDVIRNENKNIKIVDFGPVNEYTTKGTLFTYEELQNCINDAPEFRFIAQDIGIQPTQTRHFCIPQEINEYFQTFNGSLTSAIQKEIEKQNQEQDKMIDGDEST
;
A
#
# COMPACT_ATOMS: atom_id res chain seq x y z
N MET A 1 4.89 -18.03 -0.19
CA MET A 1 4.23 -16.73 -0.47
C MET A 1 4.08 -16.39 -1.97
N ILE A 2 4.39 -17.29 -2.91
CA ILE A 2 4.52 -16.97 -4.35
C ILE A 2 3.21 -17.20 -5.16
N ASN A 3 2.18 -17.80 -4.58
CA ASN A 3 1.01 -18.29 -5.35
C ASN A 3 -0.18 -17.32 -5.49
N ASN A 4 -0.07 -16.06 -5.05
CA ASN A 4 -1.20 -15.12 -5.05
C ASN A 4 -1.13 -14.04 -6.13
N LEU A 5 -0.02 -13.95 -6.87
CA LEU A 5 0.17 -12.94 -7.92
C LEU A 5 -0.27 -13.51 -9.26
N GLN A 6 -1.59 -13.53 -9.49
CA GLN A 6 -2.16 -13.93 -10.78
C GLN A 6 -2.32 -12.70 -11.67
N PRO A 7 -2.12 -12.83 -12.99
CA PRO A 7 -2.27 -11.74 -13.95
C PRO A 7 -3.64 -11.05 -13.87
N GLU A 8 -4.69 -11.82 -13.62
CA GLU A 8 -6.09 -11.38 -13.57
C GLU A 8 -6.33 -10.36 -12.45
N PHE A 9 -5.58 -10.44 -11.35
CA PHE A 9 -5.64 -9.47 -10.24
C PHE A 9 -4.73 -8.27 -10.44
N SER A 10 -3.90 -8.25 -11.50
CA SER A 10 -3.12 -7.06 -11.82
C SER A 10 -4.05 -5.90 -12.16
N PHE A 11 -3.83 -4.75 -11.50
CA PHE A 11 -4.64 -3.55 -11.73
C PHE A 11 -4.69 -3.16 -13.21
N CYS A 12 -3.56 -3.24 -13.90
CA CYS A 12 -3.46 -2.93 -15.33
C CYS A 12 -4.31 -3.84 -16.21
N TYR A 13 -4.58 -5.08 -15.75
CA TYR A 13 -5.35 -6.06 -16.48
C TYR A 13 -6.85 -5.80 -16.37
N TRP A 14 -7.38 -5.73 -15.16
CA TRP A 14 -8.82 -5.63 -14.94
C TRP A 14 -9.37 -4.20 -15.05
N TYR A 15 -8.57 -3.17 -14.73
CA TYR A 15 -9.06 -1.79 -14.64
C TYR A 15 -9.69 -1.27 -15.94
N LYS A 16 -9.12 -1.63 -17.10
CA LYS A 16 -9.63 -1.21 -18.42
C LYS A 16 -11.09 -1.66 -18.63
N GLN A 17 -11.45 -2.83 -18.14
CA GLN A 17 -12.79 -3.40 -18.26
C GLN A 17 -13.78 -2.73 -17.30
N PHE A 18 -13.33 -2.39 -16.10
CA PHE A 18 -14.17 -1.85 -15.03
C PHE A 18 -13.99 -0.35 -14.78
N ILE A 19 -13.34 0.38 -15.67
CA ILE A 19 -13.00 1.80 -15.50
C ILE A 19 -14.19 2.68 -15.12
N LYS A 20 -15.38 2.42 -15.68
CA LYS A 20 -16.59 3.22 -15.45
C LYS A 20 -17.17 3.05 -14.04
N CYS A 21 -16.92 1.92 -13.40
CA CYS A 21 -17.41 1.59 -12.07
C CYS A 21 -16.31 1.53 -11.02
N SER A 22 -15.07 1.89 -11.37
CA SER A 22 -13.92 1.93 -10.46
C SER A 22 -13.57 3.33 -10.00
N LEU A 23 -12.68 3.44 -9.02
CA LEU A 23 -12.03 4.69 -8.65
C LEU A 23 -11.16 5.20 -9.80
N VAL A 24 -11.07 6.52 -9.95
CA VAL A 24 -10.26 7.15 -10.99
C VAL A 24 -8.77 6.85 -10.74
N ALA A 25 -8.10 6.37 -11.78
CA ALA A 25 -6.68 6.04 -11.72
C ALA A 25 -6.00 6.24 -13.08
N THR A 26 -4.72 6.58 -13.03
CA THR A 26 -3.81 6.59 -14.18
C THR A 26 -2.78 5.50 -14.01
N ILE A 27 -2.48 4.78 -15.09
CA ILE A 27 -1.50 3.70 -15.13
C ILE A 27 -0.30 4.16 -15.94
N ILE A 28 0.89 4.13 -15.35
CA ILE A 28 2.16 4.46 -16.00
C ILE A 28 2.98 3.18 -16.06
N GLU A 29 3.45 2.79 -17.26
CA GLU A 29 4.38 1.66 -17.41
C GLU A 29 5.73 2.03 -16.77
N ILE A 30 6.31 1.08 -16.02
CA ILE A 30 7.61 1.29 -15.37
C ILE A 30 8.70 0.83 -16.33
N PRO A 31 9.58 1.74 -16.82
CA PRO A 31 10.70 1.39 -17.69
C PRO A 31 11.76 0.54 -17.00
N ASP A 32 12.54 -0.21 -17.76
CA ASP A 32 13.61 -1.07 -17.22
C ASP A 32 14.66 -0.32 -16.41
N GLU A 33 14.94 0.94 -16.74
CA GLU A 33 15.88 1.79 -15.99
C GLU A 33 15.35 2.11 -14.58
N ILE A 34 14.03 2.33 -14.46
CA ILE A 34 13.37 2.54 -13.16
C ILE A 34 13.36 1.24 -12.35
N LEU A 35 13.12 0.08 -13.00
CA LEU A 35 13.21 -1.22 -12.32
C LEU A 35 14.59 -1.45 -11.72
N LYS A 36 15.66 -1.18 -12.48
CA LYS A 36 17.05 -1.27 -11.99
C LYS A 36 17.31 -0.32 -10.83
N TYR A 37 16.81 0.90 -10.92
CA TYR A 37 16.92 1.89 -9.84
C TYR A 37 16.20 1.41 -8.57
N LEU A 38 14.99 0.86 -8.68
CA LEU A 38 14.23 0.37 -7.52
C LEU A 38 14.86 -0.88 -6.88
N GLU A 39 15.56 -1.72 -7.65
CA GLU A 39 16.32 -2.87 -7.18
C GLU A 39 17.65 -2.52 -6.49
N TYR A 40 18.17 -1.32 -6.74
CA TYR A 40 19.47 -0.91 -6.20
C TYR A 40 19.36 -0.58 -4.70
N ASP A 41 20.25 -1.13 -3.87
CA ASP A 41 20.16 -1.04 -2.40
C ASP A 41 20.37 0.38 -1.85
N MET A 42 21.05 1.28 -2.59
CA MET A 42 21.25 2.65 -2.13
C MET A 42 19.95 3.45 -2.17
N PHE A 43 19.65 4.12 -1.07
CA PHE A 43 18.49 4.99 -0.94
C PHE A 43 18.81 6.41 -1.41
N LEU A 44 18.78 6.59 -2.74
CA LEU A 44 18.96 7.88 -3.39
C LEU A 44 17.65 8.25 -4.10
N LEU A 45 17.18 9.47 -3.90
CA LEU A 45 16.04 9.98 -4.65
C LEU A 45 16.52 10.56 -5.99
N PRO A 46 15.71 10.46 -7.08
CA PRO A 46 16.03 11.13 -8.33
C PRO A 46 16.14 12.64 -8.17
N SER A 47 16.98 13.27 -8.98
CA SER A 47 17.21 14.71 -8.96
C SER A 47 15.92 15.52 -9.09
N GLU A 48 14.96 15.04 -9.89
CA GLU A 48 13.66 15.67 -10.11
C GLU A 48 12.76 15.65 -8.86
N ALA A 49 13.00 14.70 -7.93
CA ALA A 49 12.24 14.56 -6.69
C ALA A 49 12.81 15.45 -5.55
N ILE A 50 14.04 15.90 -5.69
CA ILE A 50 14.69 16.74 -4.69
C ILE A 50 14.27 18.18 -4.92
N LYS A 51 13.53 18.77 -3.98
CA LYS A 51 13.23 20.21 -4.01
C LYS A 51 14.49 20.98 -3.72
N HIS A 52 15.05 21.66 -4.70
CA HIS A 52 15.99 22.73 -4.46
C HIS A 52 15.22 23.88 -3.78
N ASN A 53 15.30 23.97 -2.47
CA ASN A 53 14.87 25.17 -1.76
C ASN A 53 15.83 26.30 -2.16
N SER A 54 15.41 27.09 -3.15
CA SER A 54 16.06 28.33 -3.56
C SER A 54 15.70 29.46 -2.57
N SER A 55 15.90 29.24 -1.29
CA SER A 55 15.82 30.30 -0.29
C SER A 55 16.90 30.07 0.79
N ASP A 56 17.96 30.82 0.63
CA ASP A 56 18.84 31.33 1.67
C ASP A 56 19.25 30.39 2.81
N ASN A 57 20.22 29.52 2.56
CA ASN A 57 21.11 29.11 3.61
C ASN A 57 22.56 29.40 3.19
N GLU A 58 23.06 30.53 3.66
CA GLU A 58 24.49 31.00 3.64
C GLU A 58 25.40 30.05 4.50
N TRP A 59 25.10 28.80 4.63
CA TRP A 59 25.96 27.81 5.27
C TRP A 59 26.54 26.82 4.24
N ASN A 60 26.92 27.34 3.06
CA ASN A 60 27.83 26.64 2.18
C ASN A 60 29.25 26.82 2.72
N ASP A 61 29.66 25.98 3.64
CA ASP A 61 31.07 25.79 3.93
C ASP A 61 31.72 25.12 2.71
N SER A 62 32.23 25.96 1.81
CA SER A 62 32.90 25.59 0.56
C SER A 62 34.27 24.93 0.78
N SER A 63 34.59 24.46 1.98
CA SER A 63 35.86 23.86 2.35
C SER A 63 35.92 22.34 2.29
N LEU A 64 34.81 21.66 1.93
CA LEU A 64 34.76 20.19 1.81
C LEU A 64 34.54 19.65 0.39
N GLN A 65 34.77 20.49 -0.64
CA GLN A 65 34.75 20.04 -2.03
C GLN A 65 36.16 19.64 -2.49
N ASN A 66 36.63 18.47 -2.13
CA ASN A 66 37.72 17.78 -2.82
C ASN A 66 37.56 16.27 -2.61
N ASP A 67 36.58 15.67 -3.28
CA ASP A 67 36.66 14.27 -3.65
C ASP A 67 36.03 14.10 -5.03
N GLU A 68 36.84 13.64 -6.01
CA GLU A 68 36.52 13.41 -7.42
C GLU A 68 35.56 12.19 -7.63
N ASP A 69 34.83 11.77 -6.65
CA ASP A 69 33.74 10.81 -6.81
C ASP A 69 32.48 11.58 -7.17
N SER A 70 32.23 11.70 -8.46
CA SER A 70 30.92 12.17 -8.96
C SER A 70 29.84 11.27 -8.39
N GLU A 71 29.23 11.70 -7.29
CA GLU A 71 28.15 11.01 -6.60
C GLU A 71 27.05 10.70 -7.60
N TYR A 72 26.82 9.42 -7.89
CA TYR A 72 25.82 8.98 -8.86
C TYR A 72 24.45 9.48 -8.40
N GLN A 73 23.92 10.50 -9.07
CA GLN A 73 22.59 11.03 -8.85
C GLN A 73 21.65 10.45 -9.91
N PRO A 74 20.69 9.60 -9.53
CA PRO A 74 19.70 9.09 -10.48
C PRO A 74 18.84 10.23 -11.04
N SER A 75 18.49 10.15 -12.31
CA SER A 75 17.65 11.11 -13.01
C SER A 75 16.75 10.41 -14.00
N PHE A 76 15.43 10.67 -13.94
CA PHE A 76 14.39 10.03 -14.76
C PHE A 76 13.33 11.06 -15.18
N PRO A 77 13.69 12.04 -16.04
CA PRO A 77 12.86 13.20 -16.30
C PRO A 77 11.49 12.84 -16.94
N GLU A 78 11.44 11.88 -17.85
CA GLU A 78 10.20 11.51 -18.53
C GLU A 78 9.23 10.78 -17.58
N PHE A 79 9.74 9.83 -16.81
CA PHE A 79 8.94 9.10 -15.84
C PHE A 79 8.47 10.01 -14.71
N SER A 80 9.36 10.84 -14.17
CA SER A 80 9.08 11.82 -13.14
C SER A 80 8.03 12.84 -13.60
N LYS A 81 8.14 13.32 -14.84
CA LYS A 81 7.16 14.23 -15.44
C LYS A 81 5.79 13.56 -15.55
N SER A 82 5.72 12.31 -16.00
CA SER A 82 4.46 11.57 -16.12
C SER A 82 3.75 11.43 -14.77
N ILE A 83 4.51 11.22 -13.68
CA ILE A 83 3.95 11.18 -12.33
C ILE A 83 3.49 12.56 -11.88
N GLN A 84 4.30 13.60 -12.13
CA GLN A 84 3.99 14.98 -11.73
C GLN A 84 2.73 15.49 -12.43
N ASP A 85 2.58 15.22 -13.73
CA ASP A 85 1.38 15.59 -14.51
C ASP A 85 0.10 15.00 -13.88
N VAL A 86 0.15 13.75 -13.38
CA VAL A 86 -0.98 13.12 -12.70
C VAL A 86 -1.21 13.73 -11.30
N ILE A 87 -0.16 14.06 -10.56
CA ILE A 87 -0.29 14.73 -9.26
C ILE A 87 -0.94 16.11 -9.46
N ASP A 88 -0.53 16.86 -10.49
CA ASP A 88 -1.07 18.18 -10.81
C ASP A 88 -2.55 18.10 -11.22
N GLU A 89 -2.94 17.06 -11.96
CA GLU A 89 -4.33 16.82 -12.35
C GLU A 89 -5.22 16.41 -11.16
N TYR A 90 -4.73 15.50 -10.29
CA TYR A 90 -5.54 14.92 -9.21
C TYR A 90 -5.40 15.68 -7.87
N GLY A 91 -4.40 16.55 -7.73
CA GLY A 91 -4.05 17.26 -6.50
C GLY A 91 -3.36 16.39 -5.44
N SER A 92 -3.68 15.11 -5.40
CA SER A 92 -3.01 14.10 -4.56
C SER A 92 -3.36 12.70 -5.04
N VAL A 93 -2.44 11.75 -4.84
CA VAL A 93 -2.55 10.38 -5.34
C VAL A 93 -2.28 9.34 -4.26
N PHE A 94 -2.89 8.18 -4.43
CA PHE A 94 -2.53 6.93 -3.77
C PHE A 94 -1.81 6.06 -4.78
N ILE A 95 -0.66 5.51 -4.41
CA ILE A 95 0.15 4.70 -5.32
C ILE A 95 0.03 3.21 -5.04
N LYS A 96 0.16 2.40 -6.07
CA LYS A 96 0.35 0.94 -5.99
C LYS A 96 1.12 0.43 -7.22
N SER A 97 1.70 -0.76 -7.10
CA SER A 97 2.17 -1.54 -8.24
C SER A 97 1.01 -2.31 -8.89
N ASN A 98 1.32 -3.32 -9.67
CA ASN A 98 0.32 -4.18 -10.30
C ASN A 98 -0.68 -4.78 -9.29
N TRP A 99 -0.20 -5.20 -8.12
CA TRP A 99 -1.02 -5.85 -7.08
C TRP A 99 -0.97 -5.14 -5.74
N SER A 100 0.20 -4.70 -5.29
CA SER A 100 0.43 -4.22 -3.93
C SER A 100 0.47 -2.71 -3.81
N SER A 101 0.00 -2.20 -2.68
CA SER A 101 0.26 -0.82 -2.25
C SER A 101 1.41 -0.79 -1.23
N PRO A 102 2.14 0.33 -1.10
CA PRO A 102 3.27 0.48 -0.18
C PRO A 102 2.84 0.72 1.27
N CYS A 103 1.85 -0.05 1.77
CA CYS A 103 1.34 0.13 3.13
C CYS A 103 2.37 -0.21 4.22
N ASP A 104 3.36 -1.03 3.90
CA ASP A 104 4.51 -1.36 4.74
C ASP A 104 5.52 -0.21 4.85
N ALA A 105 5.49 0.75 3.93
CA ALA A 105 6.39 1.90 3.90
C ALA A 105 5.77 3.20 4.46
N THR A 106 4.58 3.17 5.05
CA THR A 106 3.93 4.38 5.60
C THR A 106 4.74 5.08 6.68
N TRP A 107 5.63 4.36 7.35
CA TRP A 107 6.49 4.88 8.41
C TRP A 107 7.55 5.87 7.90
N VAL A 108 7.98 5.78 6.63
CA VAL A 108 8.94 6.72 6.02
C VAL A 108 8.25 7.98 5.48
N ALA A 109 6.93 7.92 5.23
CA ALA A 109 6.20 9.07 4.71
C ALA A 109 6.10 10.18 5.77
N PRO A 110 6.42 11.44 5.45
CA PRO A 110 6.32 12.57 6.39
C PRO A 110 4.93 12.70 7.01
N THR A 111 3.89 12.37 6.23
CA THR A 111 2.48 12.42 6.66
C THR A 111 2.02 11.14 7.38
N LYS A 112 2.86 10.11 7.48
CA LYS A 112 2.50 8.75 7.93
C LYS A 112 1.25 8.20 7.23
N SER A 113 1.10 8.56 5.96
CA SER A 113 -0.06 8.25 5.12
C SER A 113 0.42 7.83 3.73
N LEU A 114 -0.44 7.12 3.01
CA LEU A 114 -0.21 6.78 1.59
C LEU A 114 -0.68 7.89 0.63
N LYS A 115 -1.06 9.06 1.17
CA LYS A 115 -1.43 10.23 0.38
C LYS A 115 -0.18 10.95 -0.09
N CYS A 116 0.11 10.90 -1.39
CA CYS A 116 1.23 11.58 -2.02
C CYS A 116 0.75 12.87 -2.70
N LYS A 117 1.44 13.97 -2.43
CA LYS A 117 1.24 15.28 -3.05
C LYS A 117 2.46 15.74 -3.85
N THR A 118 3.57 15.06 -3.69
CA THR A 118 4.84 15.42 -4.31
C THR A 118 5.48 14.20 -4.94
N LEU A 119 6.35 14.45 -5.91
CA LEU A 119 7.16 13.44 -6.56
C LEU A 119 8.07 12.73 -5.56
N GLU A 120 8.63 13.49 -4.60
CA GLU A 120 9.46 12.98 -3.51
C GLU A 120 8.72 11.89 -2.70
N GLU A 121 7.48 12.16 -2.27
CA GLU A 121 6.67 11.21 -1.51
C GLU A 121 6.40 9.92 -2.30
N VAL A 122 6.17 10.04 -3.62
CA VAL A 122 5.97 8.88 -4.50
C VAL A 122 7.23 8.01 -4.55
N TYR A 123 8.41 8.59 -4.85
CA TYR A 123 9.65 7.84 -4.92
C TYR A 123 10.06 7.26 -3.56
N LEU A 124 9.85 8.00 -2.49
CA LEU A 124 10.11 7.55 -1.12
C LEU A 124 9.35 6.26 -0.80
N LEU A 125 8.05 6.25 -1.08
CA LEU A 125 7.20 5.07 -0.85
C LEU A 125 7.54 3.91 -1.81
N LEU A 126 7.83 4.18 -3.08
CA LEU A 126 8.21 3.16 -4.05
C LEU A 126 9.51 2.46 -3.64
N LYS A 127 10.51 3.24 -3.21
CA LYS A 127 11.84 2.73 -2.86
C LYS A 127 11.85 1.99 -1.53
N SER A 128 10.95 2.33 -0.61
CA SER A 128 10.94 1.79 0.76
C SER A 128 9.99 0.60 0.95
N SER A 129 9.21 0.20 -0.06
CA SER A 129 8.23 -0.86 0.09
C SER A 129 8.72 -2.21 -0.40
N ASP A 130 8.89 -3.16 0.53
CA ASP A 130 9.19 -4.56 0.21
C ASP A 130 8.07 -5.22 -0.58
N ARG A 131 6.82 -4.81 -0.37
CA ARG A 131 5.67 -5.34 -1.10
C ARG A 131 5.76 -4.99 -2.58
N ILE A 132 6.09 -3.74 -2.90
CA ILE A 132 6.30 -3.30 -4.29
C ILE A 132 7.53 -3.98 -4.87
N ALA A 133 8.65 -4.03 -4.16
CA ALA A 133 9.86 -4.70 -4.59
C ALA A 133 9.61 -6.18 -4.92
N ASN A 134 8.80 -6.88 -4.10
CA ASN A 134 8.41 -8.27 -4.36
C ASN A 134 7.58 -8.40 -5.65
N ASP A 135 6.59 -7.52 -5.87
CA ASP A 135 5.77 -7.53 -7.09
C ASP A 135 6.64 -7.34 -8.34
N LEU A 136 7.53 -6.36 -8.33
CA LEU A 136 8.45 -6.07 -9.44
C LEU A 136 9.42 -7.22 -9.70
N SER A 137 9.95 -7.84 -8.65
CA SER A 137 10.81 -9.03 -8.74
C SER A 137 10.10 -10.23 -9.39
N VAL A 138 8.81 -10.42 -9.09
CA VAL A 138 7.99 -11.47 -9.71
C VAL A 138 7.74 -11.15 -11.18
N LEU A 139 7.37 -9.92 -11.51
CA LEU A 139 7.14 -9.47 -12.88
C LEU A 139 8.39 -9.64 -13.75
N LYS A 140 9.57 -9.29 -13.23
CA LYS A 140 10.85 -9.47 -13.90
C LYS A 140 11.15 -10.94 -14.23
N ARG A 141 10.90 -11.85 -13.26
CA ARG A 141 11.10 -13.31 -13.46
C ARG A 141 10.17 -13.90 -14.52
N TRP A 142 9.06 -13.25 -14.81
CA TRP A 142 8.04 -13.73 -15.73
C TRP A 142 7.90 -12.87 -16.99
N SER A 143 8.83 -11.95 -17.21
CA SER A 143 8.85 -11.05 -18.37
C SER A 143 8.77 -11.76 -19.74
N ASP A 144 9.32 -12.99 -19.82
CA ASP A 144 9.33 -13.80 -21.06
C ASP A 144 8.03 -14.58 -21.29
N ARG A 145 7.06 -14.52 -20.38
CA ARG A 145 5.80 -15.21 -20.53
C ARG A 145 4.82 -14.40 -21.37
N GLU A 146 4.28 -14.99 -22.42
CA GLU A 146 3.15 -14.41 -23.14
C GLU A 146 1.97 -14.19 -22.18
N ASN A 147 1.31 -13.06 -22.30
CA ASN A 147 0.14 -12.65 -21.47
C ASN A 147 0.44 -12.30 -20.01
N TYR A 148 1.70 -12.10 -19.62
CA TYR A 148 1.99 -11.58 -18.29
C TYR A 148 1.97 -10.05 -18.27
N PRO A 149 1.39 -9.41 -17.21
CA PRO A 149 1.30 -7.96 -17.17
C PRO A 149 2.70 -7.33 -17.06
N ARG A 150 2.90 -6.22 -17.76
CA ARG A 150 4.12 -5.42 -17.61
C ARG A 150 4.13 -4.70 -16.27
N PRO A 151 5.31 -4.41 -15.70
CA PRO A 151 5.42 -3.59 -14.51
C PRO A 151 4.75 -2.23 -14.71
N CYS A 152 3.90 -1.85 -13.78
CA CYS A 152 3.23 -0.56 -13.84
C CYS A 152 3.14 0.11 -12.46
N LEU A 153 3.18 1.43 -12.48
CA LEU A 153 2.81 2.30 -11.38
C LEU A 153 1.37 2.77 -11.60
N VAL A 154 0.54 2.51 -10.62
CA VAL A 154 -0.85 2.96 -10.60
C VAL A 154 -0.97 4.15 -9.66
N LEU A 155 -1.47 5.25 -10.17
CA LEU A 155 -1.74 6.48 -9.45
C LEU A 155 -3.26 6.64 -9.37
N LYS A 156 -3.86 6.32 -8.23
CA LYS A 156 -5.29 6.53 -7.98
C LYS A 156 -5.50 7.94 -7.44
N GLN A 157 -6.48 8.65 -7.95
CA GLN A 157 -6.89 9.92 -7.34
C GLN A 157 -7.23 9.70 -5.87
N TRP A 158 -6.58 10.46 -4.98
CA TRP A 158 -6.85 10.34 -3.54
C TRP A 158 -8.28 10.74 -3.22
N GLN A 159 -8.91 9.94 -2.40
CA GLN A 159 -10.23 10.22 -1.84
C GLN A 159 -10.19 9.96 -0.33
N ASP A 160 -10.79 10.86 0.43
CA ASP A 160 -10.97 10.66 1.87
C ASP A 160 -12.15 9.71 2.08
N ILE A 161 -11.84 8.40 2.10
CA ILE A 161 -12.83 7.34 2.23
C ILE A 161 -13.23 7.23 3.71
N ASN A 162 -14.54 7.27 3.97
CA ASN A 162 -15.06 6.97 5.30
C ASN A 162 -14.88 5.46 5.55
N PRO A 163 -14.18 5.04 6.61
CA PRO A 163 -13.94 3.62 6.89
C PRO A 163 -15.22 2.77 7.03
N CYS A 164 -16.34 3.38 7.44
CA CYS A 164 -17.63 2.68 7.51
C CYS A 164 -18.23 2.33 6.14
N ALA A 165 -17.70 2.89 5.08
CA ALA A 165 -18.23 2.76 3.72
C ALA A 165 -17.38 1.87 2.81
N GLU A 166 -16.38 1.20 3.36
CA GLU A 166 -15.51 0.26 2.63
C GLU A 166 -15.89 -1.19 2.97
N TYR A 167 -16.06 -2.02 1.93
CA TYR A 167 -16.47 -3.41 2.06
C TYR A 167 -15.60 -4.32 1.21
N ARG A 168 -15.33 -5.52 1.74
CA ARG A 168 -14.73 -6.62 0.99
C ARG A 168 -15.79 -7.65 0.66
N CYS A 169 -15.89 -7.98 -0.62
CA CYS A 169 -16.85 -8.91 -1.17
C CYS A 169 -16.16 -10.18 -1.63
N PHE A 170 -16.80 -11.33 -1.44
CA PHE A 170 -16.26 -12.64 -1.77
C PHE A 170 -17.15 -13.33 -2.78
N VAL A 171 -16.54 -13.79 -3.85
CA VAL A 171 -17.18 -14.55 -4.93
C VAL A 171 -16.58 -15.94 -4.95
N ILE A 172 -17.41 -16.97 -4.94
CA ILE A 172 -17.05 -18.38 -5.07
C ILE A 172 -17.94 -18.96 -6.17
N ASP A 173 -17.32 -19.61 -7.14
CA ASP A 173 -18.00 -20.26 -8.28
C ASP A 173 -19.00 -19.33 -8.99
N ASP A 174 -18.55 -18.09 -9.29
CA ASP A 174 -19.33 -17.03 -9.92
C ASP A 174 -20.52 -16.48 -9.11
N GLU A 175 -20.67 -16.87 -7.84
CA GLU A 175 -21.72 -16.36 -6.96
C GLU A 175 -21.13 -15.49 -5.85
N LEU A 176 -21.76 -14.34 -5.59
CA LEU A 176 -21.43 -13.48 -4.46
C LEU A 176 -21.93 -14.13 -3.17
N VAL A 177 -21.02 -14.63 -2.33
CA VAL A 177 -21.37 -15.40 -1.12
C VAL A 177 -21.27 -14.59 0.16
N GLY A 178 -20.37 -13.59 0.21
CA GLY A 178 -20.14 -12.82 1.43
C GLY A 178 -19.75 -11.36 1.17
N ILE A 179 -20.19 -10.50 2.07
CA ILE A 179 -19.82 -9.08 2.14
C ILE A 179 -19.34 -8.81 3.56
N SER A 180 -18.13 -8.29 3.73
CA SER A 180 -17.55 -7.95 5.03
C SER A 180 -17.28 -6.47 5.13
N GLN A 181 -17.60 -5.86 6.26
CA GLN A 181 -17.02 -4.58 6.67
C GLN A 181 -15.49 -4.69 6.56
N ARG A 182 -14.84 -3.66 6.01
CA ARG A 182 -13.39 -3.67 5.75
C ARG A 182 -12.59 -3.23 6.96
N ASP A 183 -13.02 -2.16 7.63
CA ASP A 183 -12.41 -1.71 8.88
C ASP A 183 -13.00 -2.47 10.08
N MET A 184 -12.17 -3.37 10.62
CA MET A 184 -12.52 -4.22 11.75
C MET A 184 -12.23 -3.57 13.11
N SER A 185 -11.82 -2.30 13.14
CA SER A 185 -11.35 -1.65 14.36
C SER A 185 -12.47 -1.12 15.24
N GLN A 186 -13.69 -0.95 14.69
CA GLN A 186 -14.79 -0.36 15.44
C GLN A 186 -16.17 -0.67 14.85
N TYR A 187 -17.17 -0.46 15.70
CA TYR A 187 -18.58 -0.51 15.34
C TYR A 187 -19.01 0.77 14.61
N TYR A 188 -19.80 0.60 13.55
CA TYR A 188 -20.39 1.70 12.79
C TYR A 188 -21.91 1.59 12.77
N THR A 189 -22.59 2.52 13.44
CA THR A 189 -24.05 2.63 13.43
C THR A 189 -24.62 2.70 11.99
N TYR A 190 -23.86 3.29 11.06
CA TYR A 190 -24.21 3.36 9.65
C TYR A 190 -24.45 1.98 9.02
N ASN A 191 -23.59 1.01 9.31
CA ASN A 191 -23.70 -0.34 8.77
C ASN A 191 -24.96 -1.05 9.29
N GLU A 192 -25.32 -0.84 10.55
CA GLU A 192 -26.54 -1.39 11.13
C GLU A 192 -27.81 -0.79 10.48
N LEU A 193 -27.85 0.53 10.32
CA LEU A 193 -29.01 1.24 9.77
C LEU A 193 -29.22 0.99 8.28
N GLU A 194 -28.13 0.91 7.51
CA GLU A 194 -28.15 0.82 6.04
C GLU A 194 -27.91 -0.61 5.51
N LYS A 195 -27.83 -1.63 6.37
CA LYS A 195 -27.41 -2.99 6.01
C LYS A 195 -28.11 -3.59 4.78
N TYR A 196 -29.41 -3.40 4.66
CA TYR A 196 -30.19 -3.91 3.53
C TYR A 196 -29.89 -3.14 2.24
N ASN A 197 -29.73 -1.81 2.34
CA ASN A 197 -29.42 -0.97 1.19
C ASN A 197 -27.99 -1.21 0.70
N ILE A 198 -27.02 -1.33 1.63
CA ILE A 198 -25.61 -1.64 1.31
C ILE A 198 -25.54 -2.97 0.56
N LYS A 199 -26.18 -4.01 1.10
CA LYS A 199 -26.23 -5.33 0.47
C LYS A 199 -26.82 -5.24 -0.93
N ALA A 200 -28.00 -4.63 -1.09
CA ALA A 200 -28.67 -4.53 -2.38
C ALA A 200 -27.88 -3.73 -3.41
N ASP A 201 -27.23 -2.62 -3.00
CA ASP A 201 -26.39 -1.81 -3.88
C ASP A 201 -25.16 -2.58 -4.38
N ILE A 202 -24.52 -3.38 -3.50
CA ILE A 202 -23.37 -4.23 -3.86
C ILE A 202 -23.81 -5.40 -4.76
N GLU A 203 -24.92 -6.08 -4.44
CA GLU A 203 -25.48 -7.15 -5.26
C GLU A 203 -25.81 -6.63 -6.68
N LYS A 204 -26.40 -5.46 -6.76
CA LYS A 204 -26.72 -4.82 -8.05
C LYS A 204 -25.45 -4.56 -8.87
N LEU A 205 -24.40 -3.97 -8.26
CA LEU A 205 -23.12 -3.76 -8.95
C LEU A 205 -22.56 -5.10 -9.45
N PHE A 206 -22.56 -6.13 -8.57
CA PHE A 206 -22.05 -7.44 -8.92
C PHE A 206 -22.78 -8.05 -10.13
N ILE A 207 -24.08 -8.12 -10.08
CA ILE A 207 -24.92 -8.73 -11.14
C ILE A 207 -24.81 -7.95 -12.46
N GLU A 208 -24.86 -6.61 -12.41
CA GLU A 208 -24.87 -5.77 -13.61
C GLU A 208 -23.50 -5.57 -14.26
N LYS A 209 -22.41 -5.63 -13.49
CA LYS A 209 -21.10 -5.22 -13.97
C LYS A 209 -20.01 -6.27 -13.83
N ILE A 210 -20.02 -7.11 -12.77
CA ILE A 210 -18.89 -7.97 -12.42
C ILE A 210 -19.17 -9.42 -12.84
N LYS A 211 -20.32 -9.97 -12.48
CA LYS A 211 -20.68 -11.37 -12.75
C LYS A 211 -20.56 -11.71 -14.25
N GLY A 212 -19.77 -12.73 -14.57
CA GLY A 212 -19.51 -13.16 -15.94
C GLY A 212 -18.60 -12.23 -16.77
N ASN A 213 -18.14 -11.12 -16.18
CA ASN A 213 -17.19 -10.20 -16.82
C ASN A 213 -15.78 -10.31 -16.23
N PHE A 214 -15.62 -10.71 -14.99
CA PHE A 214 -14.29 -11.00 -14.44
C PHE A 214 -13.86 -12.40 -14.90
N SER A 215 -12.56 -12.58 -15.18
CA SER A 215 -12.04 -13.79 -15.85
C SER A 215 -11.92 -15.02 -14.94
N LEU A 216 -12.03 -14.83 -13.63
CA LEU A 216 -11.97 -15.92 -12.64
C LEU A 216 -13.35 -16.15 -12.03
N THR A 217 -13.62 -17.37 -11.58
CA THR A 217 -14.88 -17.76 -10.93
C THR A 217 -14.87 -17.57 -9.42
N SER A 218 -13.67 -17.56 -8.80
CA SER A 218 -13.52 -17.37 -7.35
C SER A 218 -12.48 -16.28 -7.06
N TYR A 219 -12.93 -15.20 -6.42
CA TYR A 219 -12.12 -14.01 -6.15
C TYR A 219 -12.74 -13.15 -5.05
N SER A 220 -11.98 -12.16 -4.58
CA SER A 220 -12.51 -11.07 -3.75
C SER A 220 -12.43 -9.74 -4.50
N PHE A 221 -13.31 -8.81 -4.15
CA PHE A 221 -13.22 -7.44 -4.63
C PHE A 221 -13.57 -6.47 -3.52
N ASP A 222 -12.86 -5.35 -3.49
CA ASP A 222 -13.09 -4.28 -2.53
C ASP A 222 -13.90 -3.17 -3.19
N VAL A 223 -14.89 -2.65 -2.46
CA VAL A 223 -15.74 -1.56 -2.93
C VAL A 223 -15.88 -0.48 -1.85
N ILE A 224 -16.12 0.74 -2.33
CA ILE A 224 -16.61 1.83 -1.48
C ILE A 224 -18.02 2.22 -1.88
N ARG A 225 -18.83 2.59 -0.89
CA ARG A 225 -20.14 3.20 -1.08
C ARG A 225 -20.07 4.66 -0.69
N ASN A 226 -20.13 5.56 -1.67
CA ASN A 226 -20.03 6.98 -1.42
C ASN A 226 -21.32 7.56 -0.79
N GLU A 227 -21.29 8.83 -0.38
CA GLU A 227 -22.44 9.53 0.22
C GLU A 227 -23.69 9.54 -0.67
N ASN A 228 -23.51 9.53 -1.98
CA ASN A 228 -24.59 9.45 -2.96
C ASN A 228 -25.10 8.01 -3.18
N LYS A 229 -24.68 7.06 -2.33
CA LYS A 229 -25.02 5.62 -2.41
C LYS A 229 -24.54 4.92 -3.69
N ASN A 230 -23.60 5.53 -4.42
CA ASN A 230 -22.97 4.88 -5.57
C ASN A 230 -21.83 3.99 -5.10
N ILE A 231 -21.77 2.77 -5.65
CA ILE A 231 -20.68 1.83 -5.39
C ILE A 231 -19.56 2.03 -6.42
N LYS A 232 -18.32 2.06 -5.96
CA LYS A 232 -17.12 2.07 -6.81
C LYS A 232 -16.19 0.93 -6.42
N ILE A 233 -15.66 0.24 -7.42
CA ILE A 233 -14.65 -0.80 -7.23
C ILE A 233 -13.32 -0.16 -6.86
N VAL A 234 -12.71 -0.67 -5.81
CA VAL A 234 -11.38 -0.25 -5.34
C VAL A 234 -10.31 -1.16 -5.91
N ASP A 235 -10.49 -2.49 -5.75
CA ASP A 235 -9.50 -3.48 -6.17
C ASP A 235 -10.11 -4.87 -6.33
N PHE A 236 -9.40 -5.77 -7.01
CA PHE A 236 -9.66 -7.20 -7.06
C PHE A 236 -8.50 -7.97 -6.44
N GLY A 237 -8.79 -9.11 -5.82
CA GLY A 237 -7.79 -9.95 -5.20
C GLY A 237 -8.20 -11.41 -5.10
N PRO A 238 -7.26 -12.31 -4.79
CA PRO A 238 -7.57 -13.72 -4.59
C PRO A 238 -8.40 -13.92 -3.32
N VAL A 239 -9.19 -15.00 -3.29
CA VAL A 239 -9.85 -15.49 -2.09
C VAL A 239 -9.13 -16.74 -1.59
N ASN A 240 -8.56 -16.68 -0.39
CA ASN A 240 -7.83 -17.76 0.26
C ASN A 240 -7.70 -17.48 1.77
N GLU A 241 -7.08 -18.40 2.50
CA GLU A 241 -6.87 -18.26 3.95
C GLU A 241 -6.13 -16.99 4.38
N TYR A 242 -5.24 -16.45 3.54
CA TYR A 242 -4.48 -15.23 3.87
C TYR A 242 -5.30 -13.97 3.65
N THR A 243 -6.09 -13.93 2.56
CA THR A 243 -6.87 -12.74 2.20
C THR A 243 -8.15 -12.59 3.01
N THR A 244 -8.64 -13.70 3.61
CA THR A 244 -9.76 -13.68 4.56
C THR A 244 -9.33 -13.30 5.98
N LYS A 245 -8.03 -13.41 6.32
CA LYS A 245 -7.50 -12.88 7.59
C LYS A 245 -7.74 -11.37 7.67
N GLY A 246 -8.35 -10.91 8.76
CA GLY A 246 -8.73 -9.49 8.92
C GLY A 246 -10.05 -9.14 8.22
N THR A 247 -10.92 -10.13 8.00
CA THR A 247 -12.33 -9.97 7.63
C THR A 247 -13.22 -10.77 8.58
N LEU A 248 -14.53 -10.61 8.46
CA LEU A 248 -15.50 -11.31 9.32
C LEU A 248 -15.87 -12.70 8.80
N PHE A 249 -15.15 -13.21 7.81
CA PHE A 249 -15.32 -14.54 7.25
C PHE A 249 -14.02 -15.33 7.33
N THR A 250 -14.14 -16.64 7.57
CA THR A 250 -13.04 -17.56 7.32
C THR A 250 -13.15 -18.12 5.90
N TYR A 251 -12.03 -18.60 5.36
CA TYR A 251 -12.01 -19.20 4.03
C TYR A 251 -12.89 -20.46 3.96
N GLU A 252 -12.88 -21.27 5.01
CA GLU A 252 -13.69 -22.48 5.12
C GLU A 252 -15.20 -22.17 5.11
N GLU A 253 -15.66 -21.14 5.84
CA GLU A 253 -17.04 -20.69 5.80
C GLU A 253 -17.48 -20.27 4.40
N LEU A 254 -16.64 -19.53 3.67
CA LEU A 254 -16.94 -19.09 2.32
C LEU A 254 -17.07 -20.24 1.33
N GLN A 255 -16.23 -21.27 1.46
CA GLN A 255 -16.29 -22.48 0.60
C GLN A 255 -17.53 -23.33 0.87
N ASN A 256 -18.03 -23.33 2.11
CA ASN A 256 -19.20 -24.11 2.51
C ASN A 256 -20.51 -23.30 2.45
N CYS A 257 -20.47 -22.07 1.95
CA CYS A 257 -21.63 -21.19 1.91
C CYS A 257 -22.59 -21.66 0.80
N ILE A 258 -23.73 -22.23 1.16
CA ILE A 258 -24.79 -22.71 0.25
C ILE A 258 -26.02 -21.79 0.39
N ASN A 259 -25.83 -20.48 0.41
CA ASN A 259 -26.94 -19.54 0.60
C ASN A 259 -27.39 -18.99 -0.75
N ASP A 260 -28.72 -18.86 -0.94
CA ASP A 260 -29.32 -18.25 -2.14
C ASP A 260 -29.03 -16.73 -2.27
N ALA A 261 -28.45 -16.10 -1.23
CA ALA A 261 -28.13 -14.67 -1.20
C ALA A 261 -26.88 -14.43 -0.32
N PRO A 262 -26.02 -13.43 -0.68
CA PRO A 262 -24.80 -13.16 0.07
C PRO A 262 -25.10 -12.79 1.52
N GLU A 263 -24.24 -13.24 2.42
CA GLU A 263 -24.27 -12.84 3.83
C GLU A 263 -23.50 -11.53 3.99
N PHE A 264 -24.12 -10.54 4.67
CA PHE A 264 -23.42 -9.30 5.05
C PHE A 264 -23.05 -9.34 6.51
N ARG A 265 -21.73 -9.32 6.79
CA ARG A 265 -21.17 -9.28 8.14
C ARG A 265 -20.52 -7.94 8.42
N PHE A 266 -20.86 -7.38 9.56
CA PHE A 266 -20.28 -6.16 10.12
C PHE A 266 -20.20 -6.29 11.64
N ILE A 267 -19.41 -5.43 12.29
CA ILE A 267 -19.34 -5.41 13.76
C ILE A 267 -20.66 -4.84 14.27
N ALA A 268 -21.45 -5.70 14.93
CA ALA A 268 -22.83 -5.39 15.36
C ALA A 268 -22.90 -4.74 16.75
N GLN A 269 -21.82 -4.74 17.53
CA GLN A 269 -21.80 -4.22 18.89
C GLN A 269 -20.49 -3.49 19.17
N ASP A 270 -20.55 -2.41 19.93
CA ASP A 270 -19.40 -1.63 20.40
C ASP A 270 -18.69 -2.32 21.59
N ILE A 271 -18.52 -3.63 21.51
CA ILE A 271 -17.89 -4.44 22.57
C ILE A 271 -16.62 -5.07 22.04
N GLY A 272 -15.50 -4.71 22.65
CA GLY A 272 -14.21 -5.34 22.39
C GLY A 272 -13.56 -4.85 21.09
N ILE A 273 -12.98 -3.65 21.15
CA ILE A 273 -12.13 -3.13 20.06
C ILE A 273 -11.02 -4.12 19.80
N GLN A 274 -11.04 -4.76 18.64
CA GLN A 274 -9.93 -5.58 18.16
C GLN A 274 -8.77 -4.65 17.78
N PRO A 275 -7.55 -4.90 18.26
CA PRO A 275 -6.39 -4.13 17.82
C PRO A 275 -6.26 -4.25 16.29
N THR A 276 -6.07 -3.13 15.61
CA THR A 276 -5.90 -3.10 14.15
C THR A 276 -4.64 -3.87 13.79
N GLN A 277 -4.76 -5.03 13.16
CA GLN A 277 -3.61 -5.85 12.73
C GLN A 277 -2.67 -5.12 11.76
N THR A 278 -3.16 -4.08 11.09
CA THR A 278 -2.38 -3.24 10.16
C THR A 278 -1.25 -2.45 10.82
N ARG A 279 -1.28 -2.21 12.12
CA ARG A 279 -0.18 -1.50 12.81
C ARG A 279 1.11 -2.33 12.95
N HIS A 280 1.04 -3.66 12.82
CA HIS A 280 2.22 -4.52 12.89
C HIS A 280 3.01 -4.61 11.58
N PHE A 281 2.46 -4.15 10.44
CA PHE A 281 3.17 -4.15 9.16
C PHE A 281 4.08 -2.93 8.94
N CYS A 282 4.09 -1.99 9.88
CA CYS A 282 4.80 -0.71 9.73
C CYS A 282 6.18 -0.67 10.41
N ILE A 283 6.64 -1.76 10.98
CA ILE A 283 7.96 -1.82 11.65
C ILE A 283 8.81 -2.86 10.93
N PRO A 284 9.98 -2.50 10.38
CA PRO A 284 10.92 -3.46 9.83
C PRO A 284 11.20 -4.61 10.81
N GLN A 285 11.38 -5.81 10.29
CA GLN A 285 11.51 -7.01 11.12
C GLN A 285 12.71 -6.92 12.08
N GLU A 286 13.80 -6.30 11.66
CA GLU A 286 15.01 -6.05 12.44
C GLU A 286 14.72 -5.15 13.66
N ILE A 287 13.88 -4.14 13.47
CA ILE A 287 13.46 -3.24 14.56
C ILE A 287 12.50 -3.97 15.50
N ASN A 288 11.65 -4.85 14.98
CA ASN A 288 10.74 -5.64 15.81
C ASN A 288 11.50 -6.69 16.64
N GLU A 289 12.51 -7.34 16.08
CA GLU A 289 13.42 -8.24 16.81
C GLU A 289 14.23 -7.50 17.89
N TYR A 290 14.70 -6.30 17.58
CA TYR A 290 15.35 -5.42 18.53
C TYR A 290 14.44 -5.07 19.71
N PHE A 291 13.17 -4.76 19.46
CA PHE A 291 12.18 -4.49 20.52
C PHE A 291 11.85 -5.73 21.37
N GLN A 292 11.83 -6.92 20.81
CA GLN A 292 11.59 -8.15 21.57
C GLN A 292 12.73 -8.46 22.53
N THR A 293 13.96 -8.09 22.18
CA THR A 293 15.14 -8.26 23.03
C THR A 293 15.11 -7.37 24.28
N PHE A 294 14.32 -6.29 24.28
CA PHE A 294 14.21 -5.29 25.35
C PHE A 294 12.88 -5.29 26.10
N ASN A 295 12.19 -6.45 26.20
CA ASN A 295 10.91 -6.59 26.93
C ASN A 295 9.83 -5.56 26.49
N GLY A 296 9.82 -5.15 25.25
CA GLY A 296 8.72 -4.36 24.66
C GLY A 296 8.68 -2.88 25.02
N SER A 297 9.67 -2.32 25.73
CA SER A 297 9.70 -0.90 26.07
C SER A 297 10.66 -0.10 25.19
N LEU A 298 10.11 0.71 24.29
CA LEU A 298 10.87 1.65 23.45
C LEU A 298 11.73 2.61 24.29
N THR A 299 11.20 3.06 25.42
CA THR A 299 11.88 3.98 26.34
C THR A 299 13.13 3.36 26.94
N SER A 300 13.10 2.08 27.32
CA SER A 300 14.27 1.40 27.87
C SER A 300 15.34 1.07 26.81
N ALA A 301 14.94 0.85 25.55
CA ALA A 301 15.87 0.65 24.45
C ALA A 301 16.59 1.97 24.10
N ILE A 302 15.87 3.06 24.02
CA ILE A 302 16.43 4.42 23.77
C ILE A 302 17.35 4.85 24.92
N GLN A 303 16.94 4.64 26.18
CA GLN A 303 17.79 4.93 27.33
C GLN A 303 19.13 4.19 27.32
N LYS A 304 19.11 2.88 27.03
CA LYS A 304 20.34 2.09 26.94
C LYS A 304 21.25 2.53 25.79
N GLU A 305 20.68 2.91 24.65
CA GLU A 305 21.48 3.39 23.52
C GLU A 305 22.12 4.76 23.84
N ILE A 306 21.40 5.65 24.52
CA ILE A 306 21.93 6.94 25.02
C ILE A 306 23.04 6.68 26.07
N GLU A 307 22.84 5.76 27.01
CA GLU A 307 23.85 5.39 28.00
C GLU A 307 25.11 4.81 27.36
N LYS A 308 24.97 3.99 26.30
CA LYS A 308 26.09 3.42 25.56
C LYS A 308 26.86 4.51 24.78
N GLN A 309 26.17 5.42 24.13
CA GLN A 309 26.81 6.53 23.42
C GLN A 309 27.54 7.48 24.38
N ASN A 310 26.97 7.75 25.55
CA ASN A 310 27.63 8.55 26.58
C ASN A 310 28.91 7.84 27.15
N GLN A 311 28.86 6.51 27.37
CA GLN A 311 30.04 5.75 27.82
C GLN A 311 31.14 5.66 26.74
N GLU A 312 30.76 5.67 25.44
CA GLU A 312 31.74 5.71 24.35
C GLU A 312 32.38 7.09 24.21
N GLN A 313 31.62 8.16 24.44
CA GLN A 313 32.15 9.53 24.50
C GLN A 313 33.07 9.76 25.69
N ASP A 314 32.72 9.29 26.88
CA ASP A 314 33.58 9.39 28.08
C ASP A 314 34.91 8.65 27.91
N LYS A 315 34.91 7.48 27.25
CA LYS A 315 36.13 6.73 26.92
C LYS A 315 37.03 7.42 25.89
N MET A 316 36.48 8.23 25.00
CA MET A 316 37.27 9.02 24.06
C MET A 316 37.90 10.24 24.73
N ILE A 317 37.26 10.80 25.76
CA ILE A 317 37.78 11.96 26.51
C ILE A 317 38.93 11.51 27.46
N ASP A 318 38.77 10.37 28.14
CA ASP A 318 39.79 9.84 29.04
C ASP A 318 41.04 9.24 28.30
N GLY A 319 40.91 8.97 26.99
CA GLY A 319 42.01 8.50 26.13
C GLY A 319 42.98 9.57 25.68
N ASP A 320 42.58 10.85 25.70
CA ASP A 320 43.41 11.98 25.23
C ASP A 320 44.22 12.68 26.34
N GLU A 321 44.02 12.32 27.64
CA GLU A 321 44.80 12.88 28.73
C GLU A 321 46.06 12.03 29.13
N SER A 322 46.38 10.97 28.38
CA SER A 322 47.51 10.07 28.68
C SER A 322 48.56 9.96 27.55
N THR A 323 48.87 11.11 26.92
CA THR A 323 50.08 11.21 26.06
C THR A 323 50.85 12.47 26.35
#